data_d9472a44dcd2116fca6fa8a385c1077c
#
_entry.id   d9472a44dcd2116fca6fa8a385c1077c
#
_cell.length_a   1.000
_cell.length_b   1.000
_cell.length_c   1.000
_cell.angle_alpha   90.00
_cell.angle_beta   90.00
_cell.angle_gamma   90.00
#
_symmetry.space_group_name_H-M   'P 1'
#
loop_
_entity.id
_entity.type
_entity.pdbx_description
1 polymer ?
#
loop_
_entity_poly.entity_id
_entity_poly.type
_entity_poly.pdbx_seq_one_letter_code
_entity_poly.pdbx_strand_id
1 'polypeptide(L)'
;MPDRERMMGMPAYALVNFLIYCLVNSFTPGPGNILALNTVTNYGWKKGKPLFFGIFAGYYAVQFLCALVVYGVNAMLPGVMGVIKYVGAAYILWLAVHIALSRPDLDQGEQSASFWKGFVLQFVNVKIYMFGITALTGYIVPYTAALPALLFFEGMIATIGTVATGTWIAAGMLIQRFYRAHYRPVNILLALTLLECVYGILK
;
A
#
# COMPACT_ATOMS: atom_id res chain seq x y z
N MET A 1 -31.89 15.24 3.18
CA MET A 1 -31.44 15.71 4.51
C MET A 1 -31.14 14.61 5.54
N PRO A 2 -31.47 13.31 5.33
CA PRO A 2 -31.16 12.26 6.32
C PRO A 2 -29.67 11.94 6.52
N ASP A 3 -28.82 12.18 5.50
CA ASP A 3 -27.42 11.75 5.55
C ASP A 3 -26.48 12.64 6.37
N ARG A 4 -26.82 13.91 6.55
CA ARG A 4 -26.02 14.83 7.38
C ARG A 4 -26.15 14.54 8.87
N GLU A 5 -27.32 14.09 9.31
CA GLU A 5 -27.54 13.71 10.71
C GLU A 5 -26.89 12.40 11.10
N ARG A 6 -26.72 11.46 10.14
CA ARG A 6 -26.02 10.19 10.38
C ARG A 6 -24.50 10.36 10.49
N MET A 7 -23.88 11.29 9.76
CA MET A 7 -22.45 11.58 9.93
C MET A 7 -22.08 12.15 11.31
N MET A 8 -23.03 12.83 11.96
CA MET A 8 -22.85 13.31 13.36
C MET A 8 -23.04 12.20 14.40
N GLY A 9 -23.39 10.97 13.99
CA GLY A 9 -23.65 9.85 14.87
C GLY A 9 -22.52 8.82 14.99
N MET A 10 -21.37 9.00 14.30
CA MET A 10 -20.23 8.10 14.48
C MET A 10 -19.60 8.33 15.86
N PRO A 11 -19.66 7.36 16.79
CA PRO A 11 -19.11 7.56 18.12
C PRO A 11 -17.58 7.68 18.07
N ALA A 12 -17.02 8.47 18.99
CA ALA A 12 -15.58 8.74 19.03
C ALA A 12 -14.72 7.46 19.09
N TYR A 13 -15.20 6.43 19.79
CA TYR A 13 -14.47 5.14 19.85
C TYR A 13 -14.37 4.45 18.50
N ALA A 14 -15.38 4.55 17.63
CA ALA A 14 -15.36 3.95 16.30
C ALA A 14 -14.34 4.66 15.39
N LEU A 15 -14.27 5.99 15.48
CA LEU A 15 -13.23 6.76 14.78
C LEU A 15 -11.82 6.42 15.29
N VAL A 16 -11.63 6.28 16.60
CA VAL A 16 -10.34 5.88 17.19
C VAL A 16 -9.94 4.50 16.71
N ASN A 17 -10.85 3.51 16.73
CA ASN A 17 -10.57 2.16 16.24
C ASN A 17 -10.24 2.16 14.74
N PHE A 18 -10.97 2.94 13.94
CA PHE A 18 -10.65 3.15 12.52
C PHE A 18 -9.24 3.70 12.33
N LEU A 19 -8.86 4.75 13.06
CA LEU A 19 -7.52 5.34 12.95
C LEU A 19 -6.42 4.36 13.39
N ILE A 20 -6.62 3.62 14.49
CA ILE A 20 -5.68 2.57 14.92
C ILE A 20 -5.53 1.51 13.83
N TYR A 21 -6.65 1.04 13.27
CA TYR A 21 -6.65 0.07 12.16
C TYR A 21 -5.87 0.62 10.96
N CYS A 22 -6.09 1.88 10.58
CA CYS A 22 -5.39 2.54 9.48
C CYS A 22 -3.89 2.66 9.74
N LEU A 23 -3.48 3.08 10.94
CA LEU A 23 -2.08 3.19 11.31
C LEU A 23 -1.38 1.83 11.27
N VAL A 24 -1.94 0.82 11.94
CA VAL A 24 -1.34 -0.52 11.95
C VAL A 24 -1.17 -1.06 10.54
N ASN A 25 -2.22 -1.01 9.71
CA ASN A 25 -2.15 -1.55 8.34
C ASN A 25 -1.20 -0.76 7.43
N SER A 26 -1.13 0.57 7.56
CA SER A 26 -0.26 1.40 6.73
C SER A 26 1.22 1.21 7.05
N PHE A 27 1.57 1.09 8.32
CA PHE A 27 2.97 0.96 8.76
C PHE A 27 3.50 -0.46 8.71
N THR A 28 2.65 -1.50 8.67
CA THR A 28 3.11 -2.88 8.48
C THR A 28 3.79 -3.06 7.12
N PRO A 29 4.83 -3.91 7.03
CA PRO A 29 5.48 -4.22 5.78
C PRO A 29 4.48 -4.69 4.72
N GLY A 30 4.66 -4.23 3.49
CA GLY A 30 3.85 -4.62 2.35
C GLY A 30 4.56 -4.26 1.05
N PRO A 31 4.07 -4.74 -0.10
CA PRO A 31 4.78 -4.61 -1.38
C PRO A 31 5.20 -3.17 -1.72
N GLY A 32 4.30 -2.19 -1.49
CA GLY A 32 4.59 -0.78 -1.75
C GLY A 32 5.70 -0.22 -0.84
N ASN A 33 5.60 -0.46 0.47
CA ASN A 33 6.59 0.00 1.46
C ASN A 33 7.96 -0.64 1.23
N ILE A 34 7.98 -1.95 0.94
CA ILE A 34 9.22 -2.71 0.69
C ILE A 34 9.87 -2.26 -0.62
N LEU A 35 9.09 -2.06 -1.69
CA LEU A 35 9.61 -1.53 -2.95
C LEU A 35 10.18 -0.12 -2.77
N ALA A 36 9.51 0.74 -2.01
CA ALA A 36 9.98 2.09 -1.72
C ALA A 36 11.30 2.07 -0.94
N LEU A 37 11.37 1.25 0.13
CA LEU A 37 12.58 1.05 0.92
C LEU A 37 13.74 0.53 0.05
N ASN A 38 13.51 -0.54 -0.71
CA ASN A 38 14.53 -1.12 -1.59
C ASN A 38 15.01 -0.11 -2.63
N THR A 39 14.09 0.66 -3.21
CA THR A 39 14.43 1.68 -4.20
C THR A 39 15.29 2.78 -3.61
N VAL A 40 14.94 3.32 -2.43
CA VAL A 40 15.72 4.41 -1.84
C VAL A 40 17.08 3.93 -1.34
N THR A 41 17.20 2.70 -0.85
CA THR A 41 18.49 2.14 -0.40
C THR A 41 19.44 1.86 -1.55
N ASN A 42 18.92 1.45 -2.71
CA ASN A 42 19.73 1.16 -3.90
C ASN A 42 20.05 2.44 -4.70
N TYR A 43 19.04 3.26 -5.02
CA TYR A 43 19.18 4.38 -5.96
C TYR A 43 19.19 5.75 -5.30
N GLY A 44 18.86 5.82 -4.00
CA GLY A 44 18.71 7.08 -3.27
C GLY A 44 17.43 7.84 -3.63
N TRP A 45 17.19 8.94 -2.90
CA TRP A 45 16.00 9.78 -3.04
C TRP A 45 15.83 10.35 -4.44
N LYS A 46 16.88 10.96 -5.01
CA LYS A 46 16.78 11.69 -6.29
C LYS A 46 16.33 10.80 -7.45
N LYS A 47 16.95 9.61 -7.58
CA LYS A 47 16.63 8.65 -8.64
C LYS A 47 15.35 7.85 -8.33
N GLY A 48 14.99 7.69 -7.05
CA GLY A 48 13.78 6.99 -6.60
C GLY A 48 12.48 7.79 -6.74
N LYS A 49 12.56 9.13 -6.81
CA LYS A 49 11.38 10.03 -6.84
C LYS A 49 10.26 9.58 -7.79
N PRO A 50 10.50 9.28 -9.07
CA PRO A 50 9.42 8.89 -9.98
C PRO A 50 8.63 7.71 -9.46
N LEU A 51 9.29 6.68 -8.95
CA LEU A 51 8.64 5.50 -8.39
C LEU A 51 7.84 5.84 -7.12
N PHE A 52 8.36 6.68 -6.23
CA PHE A 52 7.64 7.07 -5.01
C PHE A 52 6.36 7.82 -5.33
N PHE A 53 6.41 8.78 -6.27
CA PHE A 53 5.20 9.46 -6.74
C PHE A 53 4.23 8.51 -7.45
N GLY A 54 4.74 7.50 -8.16
CA GLY A 54 3.92 6.42 -8.73
C GLY A 54 3.19 5.62 -7.64
N ILE A 55 3.89 5.24 -6.57
CA ILE A 55 3.27 4.56 -5.42
C ILE A 55 2.17 5.44 -4.81
N PHE A 56 2.45 6.72 -4.55
CA PHE A 56 1.47 7.63 -3.94
C PHE A 56 0.24 7.81 -4.82
N ALA A 57 0.42 8.13 -6.10
CA ALA A 57 -0.69 8.29 -7.04
C ALA A 57 -1.51 7.01 -7.19
N GLY A 58 -0.85 5.85 -7.33
CA GLY A 58 -1.52 4.56 -7.43
C GLY A 58 -2.28 4.20 -6.15
N TYR A 59 -1.73 4.55 -4.98
CA TYR A 59 -2.39 4.33 -3.70
C TYR A 59 -3.72 5.11 -3.62
N TYR A 60 -3.71 6.41 -3.93
CA TYR A 60 -4.93 7.23 -3.99
C TYR A 60 -5.93 6.67 -5.01
N ALA A 61 -5.46 6.31 -6.22
CA ALA A 61 -6.33 5.77 -7.26
C ALA A 61 -7.04 4.49 -6.81
N VAL A 62 -6.32 3.55 -6.18
CA VAL A 62 -6.90 2.29 -5.70
C VAL A 62 -7.85 2.53 -4.52
N GLN A 63 -7.52 3.43 -3.59
CA GLN A 63 -8.41 3.73 -2.47
C GLN A 63 -9.71 4.40 -2.94
N PHE A 64 -9.66 5.34 -3.86
CA PHE A 64 -10.88 5.89 -4.45
C PHE A 64 -11.68 4.83 -5.22
N LEU A 65 -11.03 3.89 -5.90
CA LEU A 65 -11.70 2.76 -6.51
C LEU A 65 -12.41 1.89 -5.45
N CYS A 66 -11.79 1.65 -4.29
CA CYS A 66 -12.43 0.94 -3.17
C CYS A 66 -13.72 1.64 -2.70
N ALA A 67 -13.69 2.99 -2.58
CA ALA A 67 -14.90 3.75 -2.24
C ALA A 67 -16.04 3.53 -3.25
N LEU A 68 -15.73 3.59 -4.56
CA LEU A 68 -16.70 3.36 -5.62
C LEU A 68 -17.24 1.93 -5.61
N VAL A 69 -16.37 0.96 -5.34
CA VAL A 69 -16.74 -0.45 -5.26
C VAL A 69 -17.66 -0.69 -4.05
N VAL A 70 -17.32 -0.18 -2.88
CA VAL A 70 -18.16 -0.31 -1.66
C VAL A 70 -19.50 0.41 -1.85
N TYR A 71 -19.53 1.56 -2.54
CA TYR A 71 -20.75 2.30 -2.83
C TYR A 71 -21.67 1.58 -3.82
N GLY A 72 -21.10 1.04 -4.91
CA GLY A 72 -21.89 0.62 -6.09
C GLY A 72 -22.11 -0.87 -6.23
N VAL A 73 -21.29 -1.74 -5.64
CA VAL A 73 -21.23 -3.14 -6.13
C VAL A 73 -20.97 -4.18 -5.03
N ASN A 74 -21.81 -4.21 -4.01
CA ASN A 74 -21.72 -5.29 -3.01
C ASN A 74 -21.81 -6.73 -3.60
N ALA A 75 -22.44 -6.90 -4.76
CA ALA A 75 -22.64 -8.22 -5.38
C ALA A 75 -21.47 -8.71 -6.26
N MET A 76 -20.63 -7.82 -6.81
CA MET A 76 -19.52 -8.19 -7.71
C MET A 76 -18.14 -8.26 -7.03
N LEU A 77 -18.04 -7.80 -5.79
CA LEU A 77 -16.80 -7.76 -5.01
C LEU A 77 -16.04 -9.11 -4.98
N PRO A 78 -16.70 -10.28 -4.70
CA PRO A 78 -15.98 -11.54 -4.58
C PRO A 78 -15.26 -11.97 -5.86
N GLY A 79 -15.87 -11.75 -7.03
CA GLY A 79 -15.28 -12.15 -8.31
C GLY A 79 -14.06 -11.30 -8.69
N VAL A 80 -14.16 -9.98 -8.54
CA VAL A 80 -13.05 -9.06 -8.81
C VAL A 80 -11.88 -9.31 -7.85
N MET A 81 -12.18 -9.51 -6.57
CA MET A 81 -11.15 -9.82 -5.58
C MET A 81 -10.45 -11.14 -5.85
N GLY A 82 -11.17 -12.15 -6.37
CA GLY A 82 -10.57 -13.42 -6.78
C GLY A 82 -9.49 -13.25 -7.85
N VAL A 83 -9.75 -12.45 -8.89
CA VAL A 83 -8.75 -12.18 -9.95
C VAL A 83 -7.56 -11.40 -9.38
N ILE A 84 -7.81 -10.31 -8.64
CA ILE A 84 -6.75 -9.49 -8.05
C ILE A 84 -5.88 -10.32 -7.10
N LYS A 85 -6.46 -11.26 -6.35
CA LYS A 85 -5.75 -12.17 -5.45
C LYS A 85 -4.64 -12.94 -6.17
N TYR A 86 -4.92 -13.60 -7.28
CA TYR A 86 -3.93 -14.43 -7.97
C TYR A 86 -2.93 -13.60 -8.79
N VAL A 87 -3.40 -12.56 -9.49
CA VAL A 87 -2.51 -11.65 -10.24
C VAL A 87 -1.57 -10.92 -9.27
N GLY A 88 -2.10 -10.44 -8.16
CA GLY A 88 -1.33 -9.77 -7.12
C GLY A 88 -0.31 -10.70 -6.47
N ALA A 89 -0.70 -11.93 -6.11
CA ALA A 89 0.21 -12.92 -5.54
C ALA A 89 1.37 -13.25 -6.49
N ALA A 90 1.10 -13.47 -7.79
CA ALA A 90 2.13 -13.71 -8.80
C ALA A 90 3.10 -12.53 -8.94
N TYR A 91 2.58 -11.29 -8.96
CA TYR A 91 3.41 -10.09 -9.03
C TYR A 91 4.27 -9.90 -7.77
N ILE A 92 3.72 -10.13 -6.57
CA ILE A 92 4.46 -10.01 -5.32
C ILE A 92 5.56 -11.09 -5.23
N LEU A 93 5.29 -12.30 -5.71
CA LEU A 93 6.29 -13.36 -5.80
C LEU A 93 7.45 -12.95 -6.74
N TRP A 94 7.13 -12.44 -7.93
CA TRP A 94 8.14 -11.89 -8.83
C TRP A 94 8.96 -10.77 -8.16
N LEU A 95 8.31 -9.85 -7.46
CA LEU A 95 8.97 -8.76 -6.74
C LEU A 95 9.88 -9.29 -5.62
N ALA A 96 9.46 -10.32 -4.88
CA ALA A 96 10.27 -10.95 -3.82
C ALA A 96 11.57 -11.52 -4.39
N VAL A 97 11.50 -12.25 -5.51
CA VAL A 97 12.69 -12.80 -6.22
C VAL A 97 13.57 -11.64 -6.71
N HIS A 98 12.99 -10.63 -7.31
CA HIS A 98 13.74 -9.47 -7.82
C HIS A 98 14.49 -8.72 -6.71
N ILE A 99 13.86 -8.54 -5.56
CA ILE A 99 14.50 -7.91 -4.39
C ILE A 99 15.60 -8.81 -3.80
N ALA A 100 15.35 -10.11 -3.66
CA ALA A 100 16.35 -11.05 -3.16
C ALA A 100 17.65 -11.03 -3.99
N LEU A 101 17.51 -10.88 -5.31
CA LEU A 101 18.62 -10.85 -6.26
C LEU A 101 19.22 -9.47 -6.49
N SER A 102 18.59 -8.40 -5.97
CA SER A 102 19.06 -7.02 -6.19
C SER A 102 20.40 -6.78 -5.49
N ARG A 103 21.24 -5.94 -6.12
CA ARG A 103 22.52 -5.50 -5.57
C ARG A 103 22.52 -3.99 -5.49
N PRO A 104 23.21 -3.37 -4.50
CA PRO A 104 23.43 -1.94 -4.52
C PRO A 104 24.16 -1.56 -5.79
N ASP A 105 23.60 -0.67 -6.58
CA ASP A 105 24.22 -0.19 -7.81
C ASP A 105 25.40 0.72 -7.41
N LEU A 106 26.61 0.17 -7.55
CA LEU A 106 27.86 0.92 -7.32
C LEU A 106 28.22 1.74 -8.55
N ASP A 107 27.76 1.33 -9.73
CA ASP A 107 27.86 2.10 -10.97
C ASP A 107 26.53 2.82 -11.22
N GLN A 108 26.58 4.13 -11.16
CA GLN A 108 25.43 5.03 -11.31
C GLN A 108 24.93 5.12 -12.77
N GLY A 109 24.77 3.98 -13.45
CA GLY A 109 24.10 3.90 -14.74
C GLY A 109 22.64 4.38 -14.67
N GLU A 110 22.14 4.89 -15.78
CA GLU A 110 20.86 5.63 -15.97
C GLU A 110 19.55 4.92 -15.62
N GLN A 111 19.54 3.88 -14.79
CA GLN A 111 18.30 3.25 -14.37
C GLN A 111 17.59 4.10 -13.30
N SER A 112 16.80 5.08 -13.75
CA SER A 112 15.86 5.78 -12.88
C SER A 112 14.68 4.84 -12.53
N ALA A 113 14.25 4.88 -11.29
CA ALA A 113 13.07 4.16 -10.86
C ALA A 113 11.82 4.71 -11.58
N SER A 114 11.07 3.84 -12.26
CA SER A 114 9.93 4.26 -13.09
C SER A 114 8.69 4.58 -12.25
N PHE A 115 8.03 5.71 -12.56
CA PHE A 115 6.71 6.04 -12.02
C PHE A 115 5.70 4.91 -12.24
N TRP A 116 5.65 4.34 -13.42
CA TRP A 116 4.70 3.29 -13.78
C TRP A 116 4.90 2.01 -12.97
N LYS A 117 6.13 1.66 -12.59
CA LYS A 117 6.38 0.51 -11.69
C LYS A 117 5.71 0.72 -10.34
N GLY A 118 5.84 1.92 -9.76
CA GLY A 118 5.21 2.26 -8.48
C GLY A 118 3.68 2.32 -8.59
N PHE A 119 3.17 2.93 -9.66
CA PHE A 119 1.74 3.11 -9.89
C PHE A 119 1.02 1.78 -10.12
N VAL A 120 1.48 0.98 -11.08
CA VAL A 120 0.86 -0.32 -11.44
C VAL A 120 0.93 -1.30 -10.27
N LEU A 121 2.02 -1.27 -9.48
CA LEU A 121 2.11 -2.11 -8.28
C LEU A 121 0.88 -1.95 -7.38
N GLN A 122 0.33 -0.75 -7.23
CA GLN A 122 -0.80 -0.55 -6.32
C GLN A 122 -2.07 -1.24 -6.83
N PHE A 123 -2.27 -1.34 -8.14
CA PHE A 123 -3.43 -2.02 -8.71
C PHE A 123 -3.38 -3.55 -8.57
N VAL A 124 -2.20 -4.14 -8.43
CA VAL A 124 -2.03 -5.58 -8.16
C VAL A 124 -1.76 -5.88 -6.68
N ASN A 125 -1.71 -4.85 -5.84
CA ASN A 125 -1.44 -4.97 -4.42
C ASN A 125 -2.72 -5.29 -3.64
N VAL A 126 -3.02 -6.57 -3.48
CA VAL A 126 -4.21 -7.07 -2.76
C VAL A 126 -4.34 -6.47 -1.35
N LYS A 127 -3.20 -6.23 -0.68
CA LYS A 127 -3.19 -5.68 0.68
C LYS A 127 -3.96 -4.36 0.77
N ILE A 128 -3.77 -3.43 -0.19
CA ILE A 128 -4.42 -2.12 -0.11
C ILE A 128 -5.91 -2.17 -0.44
N TYR A 129 -6.36 -3.10 -1.29
CA TYR A 129 -7.79 -3.36 -1.50
C TYR A 129 -8.44 -3.93 -0.25
N MET A 130 -7.84 -4.99 0.33
CA MET A 130 -8.33 -5.58 1.58
C MET A 130 -8.36 -4.54 2.69
N PHE A 131 -7.33 -3.71 2.77
CA PHE A 131 -7.26 -2.63 3.75
C PHE A 131 -8.40 -1.62 3.58
N GLY A 132 -8.57 -1.02 2.39
CA GLY A 132 -9.61 -0.01 2.14
C GLY A 132 -11.02 -0.59 2.31
N ILE A 133 -11.32 -1.70 1.64
CA ILE A 133 -12.65 -2.33 1.72
C ILE A 133 -12.99 -2.71 3.17
N THR A 134 -12.07 -3.33 3.92
CA THR A 134 -12.32 -3.69 5.33
C THR A 134 -12.48 -2.46 6.22
N ALA A 135 -11.67 -1.43 6.00
CA ALA A 135 -11.78 -0.18 6.74
C ALA A 135 -13.14 0.49 6.52
N LEU A 136 -13.61 0.59 5.27
CA LEU A 136 -14.93 1.16 4.98
C LEU A 136 -16.06 0.28 5.50
N THR A 137 -16.07 -1.01 5.18
CA THR A 137 -17.18 -1.90 5.53
C THR A 137 -17.29 -2.15 7.03
N GLY A 138 -16.15 -2.25 7.72
CA GLY A 138 -16.12 -2.54 9.16
C GLY A 138 -16.32 -1.32 10.06
N TYR A 139 -15.89 -0.13 9.61
CA TYR A 139 -15.87 1.05 10.50
C TYR A 139 -16.72 2.21 10.02
N ILE A 140 -16.98 2.35 8.72
CA ILE A 140 -17.66 3.53 8.15
C ILE A 140 -19.09 3.22 7.71
N VAL A 141 -19.28 2.16 6.93
CA VAL A 141 -20.60 1.76 6.38
C VAL A 141 -21.67 1.56 7.45
N PRO A 142 -21.37 1.03 8.66
CA PRO A 142 -22.38 0.97 9.74
C PRO A 142 -23.00 2.31 10.13
N TYR A 143 -22.31 3.42 9.84
CA TYR A 143 -22.78 4.77 10.18
C TYR A 143 -23.22 5.58 8.95
N THR A 144 -22.54 5.39 7.81
CA THR A 144 -22.89 6.07 6.55
C THR A 144 -22.38 5.31 5.34
N ALA A 145 -23.22 5.18 4.32
CA ALA A 145 -22.87 4.65 3.01
C ALA A 145 -22.87 5.74 1.92
N ALA A 146 -22.94 7.02 2.30
CA ALA A 146 -22.93 8.12 1.34
C ALA A 146 -21.59 8.22 0.63
N LEU A 147 -21.57 8.26 -0.71
CA LEU A 147 -20.35 8.30 -1.52
C LEU A 147 -19.37 9.41 -1.10
N PRO A 148 -19.79 10.66 -0.80
CA PRO A 148 -18.86 11.69 -0.34
C PRO A 148 -18.12 11.32 0.95
N ALA A 149 -18.80 10.63 1.89
CA ALA A 149 -18.20 10.18 3.13
C ALA A 149 -17.19 9.03 2.85
N LEU A 150 -17.55 8.06 2.02
CA LEU A 150 -16.66 6.97 1.64
C LEU A 150 -15.39 7.51 0.97
N LEU A 151 -15.52 8.45 0.03
CA LEU A 151 -14.39 9.11 -0.63
C LEU A 151 -13.52 9.89 0.36
N PHE A 152 -14.12 10.57 1.33
CA PHE A 152 -13.40 11.29 2.37
C PHE A 152 -12.54 10.34 3.22
N PHE A 153 -13.12 9.25 3.71
CA PHE A 153 -12.41 8.29 4.54
C PHE A 153 -11.33 7.53 3.75
N GLU A 154 -11.57 7.20 2.48
CA GLU A 154 -10.53 6.62 1.63
C GLU A 154 -9.41 7.62 1.32
N GLY A 155 -9.72 8.89 1.17
CA GLY A 155 -8.71 9.95 1.09
C GLY A 155 -7.85 10.02 2.36
N MET A 156 -8.44 9.86 3.55
CA MET A 156 -7.69 9.75 4.81
C MET A 156 -6.78 8.50 4.81
N ILE A 157 -7.31 7.34 4.43
CA ILE A 157 -6.54 6.09 4.34
C ILE A 157 -5.35 6.27 3.38
N ALA A 158 -5.59 6.84 2.20
CA ALA A 158 -4.55 7.10 1.21
C ALA A 158 -3.47 8.05 1.74
N THR A 159 -3.88 9.08 2.49
CA THR A 159 -2.95 10.04 3.12
C THR A 159 -2.09 9.34 4.18
N ILE A 160 -2.70 8.57 5.09
CA ILE A 160 -1.99 7.82 6.13
C ILE A 160 -1.01 6.83 5.48
N GLY A 161 -1.45 6.10 4.44
CA GLY A 161 -0.61 5.15 3.70
C GLY A 161 0.57 5.83 2.99
N THR A 162 0.35 7.00 2.40
CA THR A 162 1.40 7.81 1.76
C THR A 162 2.42 8.29 2.79
N VAL A 163 1.98 8.78 3.95
CA VAL A 163 2.85 9.17 5.06
C VAL A 163 3.64 7.97 5.57
N ALA A 164 3.00 6.83 5.76
CA ALA A 164 3.67 5.60 6.18
C ALA A 164 4.76 5.18 5.16
N THR A 165 4.45 5.17 3.86
CA THR A 165 5.45 4.89 2.83
C THR A 165 6.58 5.93 2.85
N GLY A 166 6.27 7.21 3.10
CA GLY A 166 7.27 8.26 3.30
C GLY A 166 8.23 7.96 4.47
N THR A 167 7.72 7.41 5.58
CA THR A 167 8.57 7.00 6.72
C THR A 167 9.46 5.80 6.38
N TRP A 168 8.97 4.84 5.59
CA TRP A 168 9.79 3.74 5.06
C TRP A 168 10.92 4.25 4.15
N ILE A 169 10.65 5.26 3.30
CA ILE A 169 11.67 5.92 2.47
C ILE A 169 12.69 6.64 3.36
N ALA A 170 12.25 7.40 4.36
CA ALA A 170 13.13 8.11 5.29
C ALA A 170 14.01 7.12 6.09
N ALA A 171 13.43 6.05 6.60
CA ALA A 171 14.18 4.98 7.25
C ALA A 171 15.23 4.37 6.31
N GLY A 172 14.88 4.10 5.06
CA GLY A 172 15.79 3.58 4.05
C GLY A 172 16.98 4.53 3.78
N MET A 173 16.75 5.84 3.75
CA MET A 173 17.84 6.82 3.62
C MET A 173 18.81 6.79 4.81
N LEU A 174 18.28 6.63 6.02
CA LEU A 174 19.09 6.57 7.24
C LEU A 174 19.96 5.30 7.29
N ILE A 175 19.42 4.18 6.88
CA ILE A 175 20.13 2.89 6.92
C ILE A 175 20.91 2.59 5.62
N GLN A 176 20.98 3.51 4.66
CA GLN A 176 21.57 3.25 3.35
C GLN A 176 23.03 2.76 3.44
N ARG A 177 23.83 3.32 4.36
CA ARG A 177 25.23 2.88 4.57
C ARG A 177 25.29 1.44 5.09
N PHE A 178 24.46 1.13 6.08
CA PHE A 178 24.34 -0.22 6.65
C PHE A 178 23.83 -1.21 5.59
N TYR A 179 22.83 -0.81 4.81
CA TYR A 179 22.28 -1.62 3.72
C TYR A 179 23.36 -1.99 2.70
N ARG A 180 24.17 -1.03 2.24
CA ARG A 180 25.25 -1.29 1.27
C ARG A 180 26.26 -2.32 1.78
N ALA A 181 26.56 -2.30 3.09
CA ALA A 181 27.46 -3.28 3.71
C ALA A 181 26.81 -4.67 3.90
N HIS A 182 25.47 -4.72 4.09
CA HIS A 182 24.75 -5.95 4.44
C HIS A 182 23.53 -6.20 3.51
N TYR A 183 23.62 -5.85 2.25
CA TYR A 183 22.48 -5.90 1.32
C TYR A 183 21.88 -7.31 1.16
N ARG A 184 22.72 -8.36 1.14
CA ARG A 184 22.24 -9.73 0.97
C ARG A 184 21.28 -10.17 2.08
N PRO A 185 21.63 -10.13 3.38
CA PRO A 185 20.72 -10.52 4.45
C PRO A 185 19.50 -9.61 4.53
N VAL A 186 19.65 -8.30 4.27
CA VAL A 186 18.50 -7.38 4.26
C VAL A 186 17.53 -7.71 3.14
N ASN A 187 18.02 -7.95 1.93
CA ASN A 187 17.18 -8.31 0.79
C ASN A 187 16.47 -9.66 0.99
N ILE A 188 17.15 -10.64 1.59
CA ILE A 188 16.53 -11.93 1.95
C ILE A 188 15.39 -11.69 2.96
N LEU A 189 15.62 -10.88 3.98
CA LEU A 189 14.59 -10.55 4.97
C LEU A 189 13.38 -9.87 4.32
N LEU A 190 13.61 -8.88 3.44
CA LEU A 190 12.53 -8.19 2.71
C LEU A 190 11.78 -9.15 1.78
N ALA A 191 12.48 -10.05 1.09
CA ALA A 191 11.86 -11.06 0.24
C ALA A 191 11.01 -12.05 1.06
N LEU A 192 11.50 -12.51 2.22
CA LEU A 192 10.73 -13.37 3.12
C LEU A 192 9.44 -12.69 3.60
N THR A 193 9.50 -11.38 3.93
CA THR A 193 8.30 -10.61 4.28
C THR A 193 7.29 -10.54 3.13
N LEU A 194 7.76 -10.43 1.88
CA LEU A 194 6.89 -10.48 0.70
C LEU A 194 6.29 -11.87 0.48
N LEU A 195 7.05 -12.94 0.72
CA LEU A 195 6.53 -14.31 0.66
C LEU A 195 5.46 -14.56 1.73
N GLU A 196 5.61 -14.00 2.93
CA GLU A 196 4.56 -14.02 3.96
C GLU A 196 3.29 -13.30 3.45
N CYS A 197 3.43 -12.15 2.79
CA CYS A 197 2.29 -11.46 2.16
C CYS A 197 1.59 -12.35 1.12
N VAL A 198 2.36 -13.05 0.26
CA VAL A 198 1.79 -14.01 -0.73
C VAL A 198 1.03 -15.12 -0.02
N TYR A 199 1.61 -15.73 1.00
CA TYR A 199 0.95 -16.78 1.77
C TYR A 199 -0.35 -16.29 2.40
N GLY A 200 -0.34 -15.12 3.03
CA GLY A 200 -1.53 -14.50 3.64
C GLY A 200 -2.64 -14.17 2.62
N ILE A 201 -2.28 -13.82 1.38
CA ILE A 201 -3.23 -13.55 0.30
C ILE A 201 -3.88 -14.84 -0.21
N LEU A 202 -3.11 -15.93 -0.32
CA LEU A 202 -3.59 -17.18 -0.91
C LEU A 202 -4.37 -18.07 0.06
N LYS A 203 -4.17 -17.88 1.36
CA LYS A 203 -4.93 -18.56 2.41
C LYS A 203 -6.35 -17.98 2.54
#